data_975ea1e3995553c25a5d7b6a36cc9479
#
_entry.id   975ea1e3995553c25a5d7b6a36cc9479
#
_cell.length_a   1.000
_cell.length_b   1.000
_cell.length_c   1.000
_cell.angle_alpha   90.00
_cell.angle_beta   90.00
_cell.angle_gamma   90.00
#
_symmetry.space_group_name_H-M   'P 1'
#
loop_
_entity.id
_entity.type
_entity.pdbx_description
1 polymer ?
#
loop_
_entity_poly.entity_id
_entity_poly.type
_entity_poly.pdbx_seq_one_letter_code
_entity_poly.pdbx_strand_id
1 'polypeptide(L)'
;MISTSLKFVGNTPVYQLDNTNIFVKLEKYNLGGSVKDRAVLGMLEEAMSQGAINKDTIIVEPTSGNTGIAVAILASVLGLKAVIIMPESMSIERRRTITALG
;
A
#
# COMPACT_ATOMS: atom_id res chain seq x y z
N MET A 1 5.00 -17.77 4.33
CA MET A 1 4.90 -17.88 2.85
C MET A 1 4.67 -16.48 2.27
N ILE A 2 5.50 -16.09 1.32
CA ILE A 2 5.36 -14.79 0.65
C ILE A 2 4.27 -14.92 -0.40
N SER A 3 3.25 -14.06 -0.32
CA SER A 3 2.20 -14.03 -1.34
C SER A 3 2.76 -13.60 -2.69
N THR A 4 2.32 -14.25 -3.75
CA THR A 4 2.70 -13.85 -5.12
C THR A 4 2.24 -12.43 -5.46
N SER A 5 1.18 -11.94 -4.78
CA SER A 5 0.67 -10.58 -4.98
C SER A 5 1.71 -9.50 -4.62
N LEU A 6 2.62 -9.77 -3.70
CA LEU A 6 3.66 -8.80 -3.32
C LEU A 6 4.63 -8.50 -4.46
N LYS A 7 4.70 -9.37 -5.47
CA LYS A 7 5.51 -9.13 -6.68
C LYS A 7 5.02 -7.92 -7.49
N PHE A 8 3.78 -7.50 -7.26
CA PHE A 8 3.20 -6.35 -7.96
C PHE A 8 3.46 -5.02 -7.25
N VAL A 9 4.27 -5.04 -6.19
CA VAL A 9 4.78 -3.81 -5.57
C VAL A 9 6.17 -3.55 -6.12
N GLY A 10 6.37 -2.40 -6.72
CA GLY A 10 7.63 -2.04 -7.35
C GLY A 10 7.73 -2.52 -8.78
N ASN A 11 8.93 -2.44 -9.33
CA ASN A 11 9.23 -2.76 -10.74
C ASN A 11 8.27 -2.11 -11.71
N THR A 12 7.83 -0.89 -11.39
CA THR A 12 6.89 -0.15 -12.22
C THR A 12 7.55 0.31 -13.50
N PRO A 13 6.76 0.47 -14.59
CA PRO A 13 7.30 0.95 -15.86
C PRO A 13 7.91 2.34 -15.78
N VAL A 14 8.86 2.60 -16.66
CA VAL A 14 9.44 3.94 -16.86
C VAL A 14 9.08 4.37 -18.28
N TYR A 15 8.57 5.58 -18.40
CA TYR A 15 8.21 6.18 -19.67
C TYR A 15 9.04 7.43 -19.91
N GLN A 16 9.66 7.52 -21.08
CA GLN A 16 10.36 8.75 -21.49
C GLN A 16 9.40 9.64 -22.25
N LEU A 17 9.26 10.89 -21.81
CA LEU A 17 8.45 11.86 -22.54
C LEU A 17 9.11 12.15 -23.87
N ASP A 18 8.31 12.14 -24.95
CA ASP A 18 8.78 12.34 -26.30
C ASP A 18 9.58 13.63 -26.45
N ASN A 19 10.73 13.53 -27.14
CA ASN A 19 11.62 14.65 -27.42
C ASN A 19 12.15 15.38 -26.16
N THR A 20 12.27 14.66 -25.04
CA THR A 20 12.80 15.22 -23.79
C THR A 20 13.77 14.26 -23.13
N ASN A 21 14.50 14.74 -22.12
CA ASN A 21 15.29 13.92 -21.21
C ASN A 21 14.53 13.68 -19.88
N ILE A 22 13.20 13.75 -19.93
CA ILE A 22 12.35 13.55 -18.77
C ILE A 22 11.83 12.11 -18.77
N PHE A 23 12.06 11.39 -17.69
CA PHE A 23 11.57 10.04 -17.49
C PHE A 23 10.53 10.04 -16.39
N VAL A 24 9.42 9.36 -16.61
CA VAL A 24 8.31 9.26 -15.66
C VAL A 24 8.22 7.85 -15.15
N LYS A 25 8.31 7.70 -13.83
CA LYS A 25 8.12 6.40 -13.17
C LYS A 25 6.63 6.23 -12.90
N LEU A 26 6.02 5.21 -13.50
CA LEU A 26 4.56 5.05 -13.46
C LEU A 26 4.13 4.28 -12.22
N GLU A 27 4.14 4.94 -11.07
CA GLU A 27 3.86 4.31 -9.77
C GLU A 27 2.39 3.89 -9.58
N LYS A 28 1.49 4.33 -10.46
CA LYS A 28 0.11 3.85 -10.48
C LYS A 28 -0.02 2.35 -10.75
N TYR A 29 1.04 1.74 -11.30
CA TYR A 29 1.06 0.31 -11.60
C TYR A 29 1.45 -0.57 -10.41
N ASN A 30 1.70 0.02 -9.24
CA ASN A 30 1.81 -0.75 -8.01
C ASN A 30 0.47 -1.41 -7.67
N LEU A 31 0.51 -2.44 -6.87
CA LEU A 31 -0.66 -3.23 -6.47
C LEU A 31 -1.81 -2.37 -5.91
N GLY A 32 -1.52 -1.43 -5.03
CA GLY A 32 -2.49 -0.49 -4.46
C GLY A 32 -2.60 0.82 -5.23
N GLY A 33 -1.87 0.99 -6.31
CA GLY A 33 -2.01 2.10 -7.23
C GLY A 33 -1.18 3.33 -6.94
N SER A 34 -0.22 3.28 -6.02
CA SER A 34 0.64 4.43 -5.74
C SER A 34 2.02 4.03 -5.24
N VAL A 35 2.92 5.03 -5.16
CA VAL A 35 4.27 4.84 -4.61
C VAL A 35 4.24 4.42 -3.14
N LYS A 36 3.15 4.70 -2.42
CA LYS A 36 3.04 4.37 -0.99
C LYS A 36 3.07 2.88 -0.72
N ASP A 37 2.73 2.06 -1.69
CA ASP A 37 2.86 0.61 -1.57
C ASP A 37 4.29 0.21 -1.22
N ARG A 38 5.28 0.87 -1.83
CA ARG A 38 6.69 0.59 -1.55
C ARG A 38 7.06 0.89 -0.11
N ALA A 39 6.66 2.06 0.38
CA ALA A 39 6.96 2.47 1.75
C ALA A 39 6.31 1.55 2.77
N VAL A 40 5.03 1.26 2.58
CA VAL A 40 4.28 0.40 3.50
C VAL A 40 4.82 -1.02 3.49
N LEU A 41 5.11 -1.58 2.31
CA LEU A 41 5.68 -2.92 2.23
C LEU A 41 7.03 -2.99 2.95
N GLY A 42 7.89 -2.00 2.76
CA GLY A 42 9.18 -1.94 3.46
C GLY A 42 9.02 -1.92 4.96
N MET A 43 8.10 -1.11 5.48
CA MET A 43 7.82 -1.05 6.92
C MET A 43 7.29 -2.38 7.46
N LEU A 44 6.38 -3.02 6.73
CA LEU A 44 5.81 -4.30 7.16
C LEU A 44 6.86 -5.42 7.12
N GLU A 45 7.67 -5.48 6.07
CA GLU A 45 8.74 -6.47 5.97
C GLU A 45 9.76 -6.32 7.10
N GLU A 46 10.16 -5.09 7.40
CA GLU A 46 11.09 -4.83 8.51
C GLU A 46 10.48 -5.25 9.84
N ALA A 47 9.23 -4.88 10.10
CA ALA A 47 8.55 -5.25 11.34
C ALA A 47 8.40 -6.77 11.48
N MET A 48 8.11 -7.47 10.38
CA MET A 48 8.02 -8.93 10.38
C MET A 48 9.39 -9.56 10.65
N SER A 49 10.46 -9.04 10.05
CA SER A 49 11.81 -9.58 10.25
C SER A 49 12.28 -9.42 11.69
N GLN A 50 11.84 -8.36 12.38
CA GLN A 50 12.15 -8.10 13.79
C GLN A 50 11.23 -8.84 14.76
N GLY A 51 10.25 -9.58 14.27
CA GLY A 51 9.29 -10.28 15.10
C GLY A 51 8.26 -9.36 15.77
N ALA A 52 8.15 -8.10 15.33
CA ALA A 52 7.19 -7.14 15.87
C ALA A 52 5.76 -7.39 15.40
N ILE A 53 5.59 -8.14 14.31
CA ILE A 53 4.28 -8.47 13.75
C ILE A 53 4.07 -9.98 13.80
N ASN A 54 2.90 -10.39 14.30
CA ASN A 54 2.43 -11.77 14.28
C ASN A 54 0.97 -11.79 13.83
N LYS A 55 0.36 -12.97 13.79
CA LYS A 55 -1.02 -13.17 13.32
C LYS A 55 -2.08 -12.40 14.11
N ASP A 56 -1.77 -12.01 15.35
CA ASP A 56 -2.69 -11.31 16.23
C ASP A 56 -2.47 -9.78 16.22
N THR A 57 -1.50 -9.32 15.47
CA THR A 57 -1.18 -7.90 15.36
C THR A 57 -2.26 -7.16 14.57
N ILE A 58 -2.62 -5.98 15.05
CA ILE A 58 -3.51 -5.05 14.35
C ILE A 58 -2.68 -3.84 13.93
N ILE A 59 -2.67 -3.56 12.63
CA ILE A 59 -2.00 -2.39 12.09
C ILE A 59 -2.94 -1.20 12.21
N VAL A 60 -2.50 -0.14 12.86
CA VAL A 60 -3.28 1.08 13.02
C VAL A 60 -2.55 2.21 12.31
N GLU A 61 -3.23 2.86 11.37
CA GLU A 61 -2.62 3.95 10.60
C GLU A 61 -3.58 5.14 10.50
N PRO A 62 -3.21 6.31 11.04
CA PRO A 62 -3.95 7.54 10.79
C PRO A 62 -3.54 8.10 9.43
N THR A 63 -4.44 8.08 8.48
CA THR A 63 -4.12 8.50 7.11
C THR A 63 -5.38 8.98 6.41
N SER A 64 -5.20 9.90 5.47
CA SER A 64 -6.29 10.39 4.64
C SER A 64 -6.05 10.12 3.16
N GLY A 65 -4.98 9.38 2.80
CA GLY A 65 -4.57 9.25 1.41
C GLY A 65 -4.12 7.85 1.02
N ASN A 66 -3.17 7.82 0.10
CA ASN A 66 -2.68 6.59 -0.51
C ASN A 66 -2.00 5.63 0.46
N THR A 67 -1.46 6.13 1.57
CA THR A 67 -0.90 5.28 2.62
C THR A 67 -1.96 4.35 3.21
N GLY A 68 -3.18 4.86 3.42
CA GLY A 68 -4.29 4.03 3.93
C GLY A 68 -4.68 2.93 2.96
N ILE A 69 -4.72 3.23 1.67
CA ILE A 69 -4.99 2.21 0.64
C ILE A 69 -3.88 1.15 0.63
N ALA A 70 -2.62 1.59 0.70
CA ALA A 70 -1.48 0.67 0.73
C ALA A 70 -1.52 -0.24 1.96
N VAL A 71 -1.78 0.32 3.14
CA VAL A 71 -1.92 -0.48 4.36
C VAL A 71 -3.06 -1.48 4.24
N ALA A 72 -4.22 -1.04 3.75
CA ALA A 72 -5.38 -1.92 3.63
C ALA A 72 -5.10 -3.11 2.71
N ILE A 73 -4.55 -2.87 1.51
CA ILE A 73 -4.31 -3.96 0.57
C ILE A 73 -3.18 -4.88 1.03
N LEU A 74 -2.09 -4.32 1.56
CA LEU A 74 -0.95 -5.14 1.98
C LEU A 74 -1.25 -5.93 3.25
N ALA A 75 -1.99 -5.35 4.20
CA ALA A 75 -2.46 -6.09 5.36
C ALA A 75 -3.36 -7.27 4.94
N SER A 76 -4.26 -7.03 4.00
CA SER A 76 -5.13 -8.08 3.47
C SER A 76 -4.32 -9.21 2.82
N VAL A 77 -3.35 -8.87 1.98
CA VAL A 77 -2.47 -9.85 1.31
C VAL A 77 -1.69 -10.68 2.34
N LEU A 78 -1.23 -10.04 3.42
CA LEU A 78 -0.43 -10.70 4.46
C LEU A 78 -1.28 -11.39 5.53
N GLY A 79 -2.60 -11.30 5.44
CA GLY A 79 -3.49 -11.90 6.43
C GLY A 79 -3.50 -11.17 7.77
N LEU A 80 -3.18 -9.88 7.79
CA LEU A 80 -3.17 -9.04 8.98
C LEU A 80 -4.43 -8.19 9.06
N LYS A 81 -4.82 -7.82 10.27
CA LYS A 81 -5.91 -6.87 10.48
C LYS A 81 -5.36 -5.44 10.43
N ALA A 82 -6.13 -4.54 9.83
CA ALA A 82 -5.77 -3.14 9.78
C ALA A 82 -6.95 -2.26 10.20
N VAL A 83 -6.66 -1.17 10.89
CA VAL A 83 -7.61 -0.13 11.25
C VAL A 83 -7.09 1.17 10.69
N ILE A 84 -7.83 1.77 9.78
CA ILE A 84 -7.46 3.04 9.15
C ILE A 84 -8.31 4.15 9.78
N ILE A 85 -7.62 5.14 10.32
CA ILE A 85 -8.25 6.29 10.97
C ILE A 85 -8.18 7.46 10.01
N MET A 86 -9.32 8.04 9.67
CA MET A 86 -9.40 9.17 8.74
C MET A 86 -10.47 10.16 9.17
N PRO A 87 -10.37 11.45 8.74
CA PRO A 87 -11.41 12.44 9.02
C PRO A 87 -12.74 12.06 8.38
N GLU A 88 -13.85 12.43 9.04
CA GLU A 88 -15.20 12.23 8.48
C GLU A 88 -15.41 12.96 7.16
N SER A 89 -14.62 14.02 6.91
CA SER A 89 -14.68 14.79 5.68
C SER A 89 -14.11 14.04 4.46
N MET A 90 -13.48 12.89 4.65
CA MET A 90 -12.97 12.10 3.54
C MET A 90 -14.11 11.61 2.65
N SER A 91 -13.84 11.50 1.35
CA SER A 91 -14.83 11.04 0.38
C SER A 91 -15.33 9.64 0.72
N ILE A 92 -16.59 9.41 0.39
CA ILE A 92 -17.22 8.10 0.59
C ILE A 92 -16.54 7.04 -0.28
N GLU A 93 -16.09 7.40 -1.47
CA GLU A 93 -15.35 6.52 -2.37
C GLU A 93 -14.07 5.99 -1.73
N ARG A 94 -13.31 6.88 -1.04
CA ARG A 94 -12.09 6.49 -0.34
C ARG A 94 -12.39 5.49 0.77
N ARG A 95 -13.42 5.76 1.57
CA ARG A 95 -13.82 4.86 2.66
C ARG A 95 -14.28 3.51 2.13
N ARG A 96 -15.03 3.50 1.03
CA ARG A 96 -15.50 2.26 0.39
C ARG A 96 -14.34 1.46 -0.19
N THR A 97 -13.37 2.12 -0.81
CA THR A 97 -12.19 1.45 -1.35
C THR A 97 -11.43 0.72 -0.25
N ILE A 98 -11.15 1.40 0.86
CA ILE A 98 -10.42 0.82 1.99
C ILE A 98 -11.19 -0.34 2.60
N THR A 99 -12.49 -0.19 2.79
CA THR A 99 -13.34 -1.25 3.33
C THR A 99 -13.37 -2.47 2.41
N ALA A 100 -13.45 -2.26 1.10
CA ALA A 100 -13.48 -3.34 0.12
C ALA A 100 -12.17 -4.14 0.08
N LEU A 101 -11.07 -3.53 0.46
CA LEU A 101 -9.77 -4.21 0.48
C LEU A 101 -9.56 -5.10 1.72
N GLY A 102 -10.46 -5.07 2.64
CA GLY A 102 -10.41 -5.87 3.86
C GLY A 102 -10.63 -5.01 5.11
#